data_8416c92761df39a9b552eaf2f323a624
#
_entry.id   8416c92761df39a9b552eaf2f323a624
#
_cell.length_a   1.000
_cell.length_b   1.000
_cell.length_c   1.000
_cell.angle_alpha   90.00
_cell.angle_beta   90.00
_cell.angle_gamma   90.00
#
_symmetry.space_group_name_H-M   'P 1'
#
loop_
_entity.id
_entity.type
_entity.pdbx_description
1 polymer ?
#
loop_
_entity_poly.entity_id
_entity_poly.type
_entity_poly.pdbx_seq_one_letter_code
_entity_poly.pdbx_strand_id
1 'polypeptide(L)'
;IRDAKVPAKNIHILEELDISGGSMDGGHTPHAAQAWVTRGGRMLTDETYLCLWDLFSSIPSLENPDISVREECREFNEKVKTHANARLIDAEHVIADAAKLGLNTLHRAQMLRLLASKEEKIGSRRIDEFFDEAFFETNFWRMWRTTFAFQKWHSAAELRRYFLRFIQELPRIHTLAGVKRTKYNQYDSMILPLQRWLVAQGVDVRFGHYVTDADFITNAETQERYASRLYVQLPEGSEQINLKANDLAIFTLGSITADSRYGGNHDVPTLIRHREDHGWTLWETLAQKAPDFGRPMTFYGNVDEHKWESFTLTMKDDVLLKRIIDYTGNEPGTGALMTWYESGWHLSIVVPAQPHFADLPEGLYTLWGYGFQIDHIGDYIKKPMSEATGQEILTELIKQLGFDDILDHVLATTDVTTAMMPYASALFACRKPGDRPQVIPQGSQNFAFLGQFVEIEDDVVFTVEYSVRGAMLAIYE
;
A
#
# COMPACT_ATOMS: atom_id res chain seq x y z
N ILE A 1 -2.48 -23.75 -8.74
CA ILE A 1 -2.96 -24.94 -8.00
C ILE A 1 -4.46 -25.10 -8.19
N ARG A 2 -5.25 -24.16 -7.67
CA ARG A 2 -6.71 -24.28 -7.61
C ARG A 2 -7.35 -24.39 -9.02
N ASP A 3 -7.06 -23.46 -9.89
CA ASP A 3 -7.77 -23.29 -11.16
C ASP A 3 -7.03 -23.94 -12.34
N ALA A 4 -5.76 -23.61 -12.56
CA ALA A 4 -4.95 -24.18 -13.64
C ALA A 4 -4.47 -25.63 -13.35
N LYS A 5 -4.73 -26.17 -12.18
CA LYS A 5 -4.36 -27.55 -11.78
C LYS A 5 -2.87 -27.87 -11.89
N VAL A 6 -2.01 -26.85 -11.84
CA VAL A 6 -0.55 -27.07 -11.80
C VAL A 6 -0.21 -27.77 -10.47
N PRO A 7 0.53 -28.90 -10.51
CA PRO A 7 0.96 -29.56 -9.29
C PRO A 7 1.83 -28.64 -8.44
N ALA A 8 1.51 -28.52 -7.16
CA ALA A 8 2.19 -27.58 -6.24
C ALA A 8 3.71 -27.75 -6.21
N LYS A 9 4.20 -28.99 -6.25
CA LYS A 9 5.63 -29.32 -6.32
C LYS A 9 6.38 -28.75 -7.55
N ASN A 10 5.64 -28.31 -8.57
CA ASN A 10 6.19 -27.70 -9.78
C ASN A 10 6.10 -26.16 -9.74
N ILE A 11 5.69 -25.59 -8.61
CA ILE A 11 5.59 -24.15 -8.41
C ILE A 11 6.72 -23.72 -7.48
N HIS A 12 7.54 -22.78 -7.97
CA HIS A 12 8.66 -22.19 -7.25
C HIS A 12 8.45 -20.69 -7.12
N ILE A 13 8.60 -20.18 -5.91
CA ILE A 13 8.51 -18.74 -5.62
C ILE A 13 9.90 -18.30 -5.17
N LEU A 14 10.48 -17.34 -5.88
CA LEU A 14 11.74 -16.71 -5.54
C LEU A 14 11.42 -15.34 -4.94
N GLU A 15 11.80 -15.13 -3.70
CA GLU A 15 11.55 -13.88 -2.96
C GLU A 15 12.89 -13.33 -2.47
N GLU A 16 13.13 -12.04 -2.76
CA GLU A 16 14.37 -11.35 -2.36
C GLU A 16 14.50 -11.22 -0.84
N LEU A 17 13.40 -10.84 -0.18
CA LEU A 17 13.36 -10.60 1.25
C LEU A 17 13.24 -11.93 2.02
N ASP A 18 13.35 -11.85 3.33
CA ASP A 18 13.11 -12.97 4.26
C ASP A 18 11.63 -13.10 4.67
N ILE A 19 10.77 -12.27 4.09
CA ILE A 19 9.33 -12.22 4.34
C ILE A 19 8.56 -12.07 3.03
N SER A 20 7.44 -12.78 2.90
CA SER A 20 6.52 -12.64 1.76
C SER A 20 5.62 -11.42 1.90
N GLY A 21 5.01 -11.00 0.80
CA GLY A 21 3.90 -10.05 0.79
C GLY A 21 4.22 -8.69 0.19
N GLY A 22 5.47 -8.33 0.00
CA GLY A 22 5.89 -7.07 -0.59
C GLY A 22 5.29 -5.87 0.17
N SER A 23 4.45 -5.06 -0.47
CA SER A 23 3.80 -3.91 0.17
C SER A 23 2.72 -4.28 1.21
N MET A 24 2.42 -5.56 1.38
CA MET A 24 1.49 -6.08 2.38
C MET A 24 2.20 -6.78 3.54
N ASP A 25 3.51 -6.73 3.61
CA ASP A 25 4.24 -7.24 4.77
C ASP A 25 3.97 -6.40 6.03
N GLY A 26 4.34 -6.96 7.14
CA GLY A 26 4.23 -6.31 8.46
C GLY A 26 4.71 -7.28 9.52
N GLY A 27 5.07 -6.78 10.70
CA GLY A 27 5.59 -7.61 11.78
C GLY A 27 6.72 -6.93 12.53
N HIS A 28 7.71 -7.70 12.94
CA HIS A 28 8.88 -7.17 13.65
C HIS A 28 9.86 -6.48 12.70
N THR A 29 10.51 -5.43 13.19
CA THR A 29 11.62 -4.83 12.46
C THR A 29 12.92 -5.60 12.71
N PRO A 30 13.86 -5.65 11.74
CA PRO A 30 15.18 -6.23 11.95
C PRO A 30 16.00 -5.53 13.05
N HIS A 31 15.62 -4.30 13.41
CA HIS A 31 16.43 -3.42 14.26
C HIS A 31 16.02 -3.40 15.74
N ALA A 32 14.84 -3.93 16.09
CA ALA A 32 14.40 -4.01 17.49
C ALA A 32 13.47 -5.21 17.70
N ALA A 33 13.91 -6.19 18.46
CA ALA A 33 13.20 -7.44 18.73
C ALA A 33 11.81 -7.25 19.43
N GLN A 34 11.42 -6.03 19.78
CA GLN A 34 10.13 -5.68 20.38
C GLN A 34 9.43 -4.52 19.64
N ALA A 35 9.82 -4.20 18.42
CA ALA A 35 9.20 -3.14 17.65
C ALA A 35 8.41 -3.75 16.47
N TRP A 36 7.12 -3.48 16.46
CA TRP A 36 6.24 -3.85 15.35
C TRP A 36 6.18 -2.72 14.35
N VAL A 37 6.04 -3.06 13.08
CA VAL A 37 5.88 -2.12 11.99
C VAL A 37 4.80 -2.56 11.01
N THR A 38 3.98 -1.62 10.61
CA THR A 38 3.17 -1.71 9.39
C THR A 38 3.44 -0.50 8.53
N ARG A 39 3.65 -0.70 7.22
CA ARG A 39 3.97 0.38 6.28
C ARG A 39 2.73 1.00 5.65
N GLY A 40 1.56 0.52 5.98
CA GLY A 40 0.27 1.06 5.53
C GLY A 40 -0.89 0.15 5.91
N GLY A 41 -2.02 0.75 6.25
CA GLY A 41 -3.28 0.04 6.45
C GLY A 41 -3.95 -0.27 5.12
N ARG A 42 -4.73 -1.36 5.06
CA ARG A 42 -5.55 -1.69 3.90
C ARG A 42 -7.02 -1.47 4.20
N MET A 43 -7.71 -0.92 3.22
CA MET A 43 -9.15 -0.77 3.21
C MET A 43 -9.72 -1.68 2.14
N LEU A 44 -10.63 -2.57 2.51
CA LEU A 44 -11.24 -3.54 1.62
C LEU A 44 -12.71 -3.16 1.41
N THR A 45 -13.32 -3.62 0.32
CA THR A 45 -14.75 -3.45 0.06
C THR A 45 -15.35 -4.76 -0.43
N ASP A 46 -16.64 -5.00 -0.14
CA ASP A 46 -17.34 -6.17 -0.68
C ASP A 46 -17.77 -5.93 -2.14
N GLU A 47 -18.08 -4.67 -2.49
CA GLU A 47 -18.71 -4.33 -3.77
C GLU A 47 -17.73 -4.43 -4.95
N THR A 48 -16.45 -4.19 -4.74
CA THR A 48 -15.47 -4.03 -5.83
C THR A 48 -14.28 -4.99 -5.78
N TYR A 49 -14.12 -5.77 -4.71
CA TYR A 49 -12.97 -6.68 -4.51
C TYR A 49 -13.36 -8.14 -4.78
N LEU A 50 -13.84 -8.42 -5.98
CA LEU A 50 -14.38 -9.73 -6.33
C LEU A 50 -13.33 -10.81 -6.45
N CYS A 51 -12.20 -10.51 -7.12
CA CYS A 51 -11.10 -11.48 -7.29
C CYS A 51 -10.43 -11.79 -5.95
N LEU A 52 -10.25 -10.76 -5.11
CA LEU A 52 -9.71 -10.93 -3.76
C LEU A 52 -10.55 -11.89 -2.94
N TRP A 53 -11.84 -11.66 -2.87
CA TRP A 53 -12.73 -12.47 -2.06
C TRP A 53 -12.96 -13.89 -2.62
N ASP A 54 -12.86 -14.05 -3.95
CA ASP A 54 -12.83 -15.38 -4.55
C ASP A 54 -11.59 -16.16 -4.12
N LEU A 55 -10.40 -15.56 -4.21
CA LEU A 55 -9.15 -16.18 -3.75
C LEU A 55 -9.26 -16.58 -2.27
N PHE A 56 -9.57 -15.61 -1.40
CA PHE A 56 -9.56 -15.81 0.05
C PHE A 56 -10.76 -16.60 0.60
N SER A 57 -11.73 -16.96 -0.24
CA SER A 57 -12.75 -17.94 0.10
C SER A 57 -12.23 -19.38 0.17
N SER A 58 -11.04 -19.64 -0.40
CA SER A 58 -10.40 -20.96 -0.44
C SER A 58 -9.15 -21.07 0.43
N ILE A 59 -8.74 -20.00 1.09
CA ILE A 59 -7.56 -19.98 1.97
C ILE A 59 -8.03 -20.06 3.43
N PRO A 60 -7.60 -21.07 4.21
CA PRO A 60 -7.90 -21.16 5.64
C PRO A 60 -7.39 -19.96 6.42
N SER A 61 -8.14 -19.50 7.42
CA SER A 61 -7.68 -18.41 8.28
C SER A 61 -6.53 -18.85 9.20
N LEU A 62 -5.81 -17.86 9.74
CA LEU A 62 -4.62 -18.10 10.55
C LEU A 62 -4.92 -18.87 11.85
N GLU A 63 -6.00 -18.50 12.54
CA GLU A 63 -6.34 -19.02 13.86
C GLU A 63 -7.33 -20.19 13.80
N ASN A 64 -8.22 -20.16 12.83
CA ASN A 64 -9.25 -21.20 12.68
C ASN A 64 -9.24 -21.77 11.25
N PRO A 65 -8.51 -22.86 11.00
CA PRO A 65 -8.41 -23.45 9.67
C PRO A 65 -9.73 -24.04 9.13
N ASP A 66 -10.78 -24.12 9.95
CA ASP A 66 -12.10 -24.60 9.53
C ASP A 66 -12.92 -23.53 8.80
N ILE A 67 -12.49 -22.25 8.86
CA ILE A 67 -13.10 -21.15 8.12
C ILE A 67 -12.07 -20.48 7.20
N SER A 68 -12.57 -19.86 6.14
CA SER A 68 -11.71 -19.11 5.22
C SER A 68 -11.34 -17.72 5.76
N VAL A 69 -10.27 -17.15 5.23
CA VAL A 69 -9.90 -15.73 5.48
C VAL A 69 -11.06 -14.78 5.17
N ARG A 70 -11.83 -15.06 4.10
CA ARG A 70 -13.02 -14.28 3.75
C ARG A 70 -14.09 -14.37 4.85
N GLU A 71 -14.36 -15.54 5.37
CA GLU A 71 -15.36 -15.74 6.45
C GLU A 71 -14.91 -15.08 7.74
N GLU A 72 -13.64 -15.24 8.14
CA GLU A 72 -13.08 -14.54 9.30
C GLU A 72 -13.21 -13.02 9.16
N CYS A 73 -12.87 -12.47 7.99
CA CYS A 73 -13.00 -11.03 7.73
C CYS A 73 -14.46 -10.59 7.83
N ARG A 74 -15.41 -11.36 7.31
CA ARG A 74 -16.85 -11.04 7.41
C ARG A 74 -17.31 -11.05 8.86
N GLU A 75 -17.01 -12.11 9.62
CA GLU A 75 -17.37 -12.23 11.04
C GLU A 75 -16.77 -11.10 11.88
N PHE A 76 -15.54 -10.70 11.59
CA PHE A 76 -14.91 -9.56 12.24
C PHE A 76 -15.67 -8.27 11.96
N ASN A 77 -16.02 -7.98 10.70
CA ASN A 77 -16.73 -6.75 10.32
C ASN A 77 -18.21 -6.73 10.74
N GLU A 78 -18.81 -7.86 11.07
CA GLU A 78 -20.12 -7.92 11.71
C GLU A 78 -20.07 -7.40 13.16
N LYS A 79 -18.95 -7.64 13.85
CA LYS A 79 -18.70 -7.23 15.24
C LYS A 79 -18.09 -5.83 15.32
N VAL A 80 -17.10 -5.53 14.48
CA VAL A 80 -16.34 -4.26 14.46
C VAL A 80 -16.69 -3.53 13.16
N LYS A 81 -17.73 -2.70 13.20
CA LYS A 81 -18.21 -1.98 12.02
C LYS A 81 -17.48 -0.65 11.85
N THR A 82 -16.93 -0.42 10.67
CA THR A 82 -16.31 0.87 10.36
C THR A 82 -17.35 1.97 10.35
N HIS A 83 -17.15 2.97 11.20
CA HIS A 83 -17.93 4.21 11.25
C HIS A 83 -17.11 5.28 11.95
N ALA A 84 -16.41 6.13 11.20
CA ALA A 84 -15.59 7.18 11.79
C ALA A 84 -16.44 8.34 12.30
N ASN A 85 -16.23 8.76 13.54
CA ASN A 85 -16.83 9.95 14.15
C ASN A 85 -15.96 11.20 13.95
N ALA A 86 -14.62 11.03 13.91
CA ALA A 86 -13.66 12.10 13.68
C ALA A 86 -12.79 11.76 12.46
N ARG A 87 -12.67 12.70 11.50
CA ARG A 87 -11.87 12.55 10.28
C ARG A 87 -10.89 13.69 10.05
N LEU A 88 -11.30 14.90 10.37
CA LEU A 88 -10.54 16.13 10.13
C LEU A 88 -10.49 16.92 11.43
N ILE A 89 -9.29 17.38 11.77
CA ILE A 89 -9.01 18.15 12.99
C ILE A 89 -8.25 19.41 12.55
N ASP A 90 -8.70 20.57 13.04
CA ASP A 90 -8.03 21.85 12.76
C ASP A 90 -6.89 22.17 13.75
N ALA A 91 -6.25 23.32 13.56
CA ALA A 91 -5.14 23.76 14.39
C ALA A 91 -5.55 24.10 15.85
N GLU A 92 -6.83 24.39 16.09
CA GLU A 92 -7.40 24.63 17.41
C GLU A 92 -7.88 23.33 18.09
N HIS A 93 -7.52 22.17 17.52
CA HIS A 93 -7.92 20.83 17.99
C HIS A 93 -9.45 20.59 17.92
N VAL A 94 -10.16 21.29 17.04
CA VAL A 94 -11.60 21.09 16.86
C VAL A 94 -11.84 20.05 15.75
N ILE A 95 -12.70 19.06 16.07
CA ILE A 95 -13.12 18.08 15.08
C ILE A 95 -14.09 18.73 14.11
N ALA A 96 -13.69 18.83 12.84
CA ALA A 96 -14.51 19.43 11.80
C ALA A 96 -15.70 18.54 11.41
N ASP A 97 -16.81 19.17 11.02
CA ASP A 97 -17.96 18.47 10.45
C ASP A 97 -17.63 17.92 9.05
N ALA A 98 -17.09 16.72 9.03
CA ALA A 98 -16.63 16.05 7.82
C ALA A 98 -17.76 15.70 6.82
N ALA A 99 -19.04 15.69 7.27
CA ALA A 99 -20.18 15.50 6.38
C ALA A 99 -20.41 16.70 5.45
N LYS A 100 -19.93 17.89 5.84
CA LYS A 100 -19.90 19.08 4.98
C LYS A 100 -18.72 18.99 4.00
N LEU A 101 -18.94 18.36 2.85
CA LEU A 101 -17.90 18.10 1.85
C LEU A 101 -17.24 19.36 1.27
N GLY A 102 -17.92 20.52 1.28
CA GLY A 102 -17.41 21.78 0.76
C GLY A 102 -17.42 21.92 -0.78
N LEU A 103 -18.01 20.95 -1.50
CA LEU A 103 -18.07 20.96 -2.97
C LEU A 103 -19.15 21.95 -3.48
N ASN A 104 -18.73 22.94 -4.26
CA ASN A 104 -19.60 23.87 -4.97
C ASN A 104 -19.97 23.36 -6.38
N THR A 105 -20.75 24.15 -7.14
CA THR A 105 -21.19 23.79 -8.50
C THR A 105 -20.02 23.68 -9.48
N LEU A 106 -18.99 24.54 -9.37
CA LEU A 106 -17.80 24.49 -10.22
C LEU A 106 -17.02 23.19 -9.97
N HIS A 107 -16.77 22.84 -8.71
CA HIS A 107 -16.05 21.60 -8.35
C HIS A 107 -16.76 20.35 -8.92
N ARG A 108 -18.09 20.30 -8.81
CA ARG A 108 -18.89 19.20 -9.39
C ARG A 108 -18.79 19.15 -10.91
N ALA A 109 -18.78 20.30 -11.59
CA ALA A 109 -18.57 20.36 -13.04
C ALA A 109 -17.16 19.91 -13.44
N GLN A 110 -16.12 20.28 -12.66
CA GLN A 110 -14.75 19.84 -12.89
C GLN A 110 -14.62 18.32 -12.70
N MET A 111 -15.23 17.73 -11.67
CA MET A 111 -15.30 16.27 -11.49
C MET A 111 -15.97 15.58 -12.66
N LEU A 112 -17.14 16.07 -13.11
CA LEU A 112 -17.85 15.51 -14.27
C LEU A 112 -17.01 15.62 -15.56
N ARG A 113 -16.30 16.73 -15.78
CA ARG A 113 -15.38 16.89 -16.89
C ARG A 113 -14.28 15.82 -16.88
N LEU A 114 -13.68 15.58 -15.73
CA LEU A 114 -12.66 14.54 -15.57
C LEU A 114 -13.23 13.15 -15.87
N LEU A 115 -14.38 12.82 -15.29
CA LEU A 115 -15.06 11.53 -15.49
C LEU A 115 -15.44 11.27 -16.95
N ALA A 116 -15.90 12.32 -17.67
CA ALA A 116 -16.27 12.23 -19.08
C ALA A 116 -15.07 12.22 -20.04
N SER A 117 -13.85 12.53 -19.56
CA SER A 117 -12.66 12.56 -20.39
C SER A 117 -12.14 11.14 -20.63
N LYS A 118 -11.74 10.85 -21.88
CA LYS A 118 -11.04 9.60 -22.20
C LYS A 118 -9.59 9.65 -21.69
N GLU A 119 -9.05 8.52 -21.25
CA GLU A 119 -7.68 8.46 -20.68
C GLU A 119 -6.61 8.90 -21.69
N GLU A 120 -6.78 8.60 -22.98
CA GLU A 120 -5.84 9.03 -24.02
C GLU A 120 -5.78 10.56 -24.13
N LYS A 121 -6.90 11.26 -23.83
CA LYS A 121 -6.97 12.73 -23.80
C LYS A 121 -6.46 13.32 -22.49
N ILE A 122 -6.59 12.59 -21.40
CA ILE A 122 -6.00 12.97 -20.11
C ILE A 122 -4.48 12.89 -20.24
N GLY A 123 -3.97 11.76 -20.77
CA GLY A 123 -2.54 11.53 -20.92
C GLY A 123 -1.80 11.64 -19.60
N SER A 124 -0.65 12.29 -19.62
CA SER A 124 0.20 12.50 -18.43
C SER A 124 -0.13 13.76 -17.63
N ARG A 125 -1.36 14.29 -17.73
CA ARG A 125 -1.75 15.50 -17.00
C ARG A 125 -1.95 15.22 -15.51
N ARG A 126 -1.68 16.24 -14.71
CA ARG A 126 -1.79 16.23 -13.26
C ARG A 126 -3.22 16.57 -12.83
N ILE A 127 -3.55 16.23 -11.60
CA ILE A 127 -4.86 16.53 -11.00
C ILE A 127 -5.08 18.04 -10.92
N ASP A 128 -4.06 18.82 -10.54
CA ASP A 128 -4.12 20.29 -10.44
C ASP A 128 -4.36 21.03 -11.76
N GLU A 129 -4.30 20.34 -12.90
CA GLU A 129 -4.70 20.89 -14.20
C GLU A 129 -6.24 20.75 -14.47
N PHE A 130 -6.94 20.01 -13.65
CA PHE A 130 -8.38 19.76 -13.80
C PHE A 130 -9.23 20.50 -12.78
N PHE A 131 -8.65 20.86 -11.64
CA PHE A 131 -9.33 21.49 -10.51
C PHE A 131 -8.67 22.80 -10.14
N ASP A 132 -9.46 23.76 -9.67
CA ASP A 132 -8.94 25.01 -9.11
C ASP A 132 -8.41 24.81 -7.68
N GLU A 133 -7.63 25.78 -7.17
CA GLU A 133 -7.03 25.70 -5.84
C GLU A 133 -8.10 25.55 -4.72
N ALA A 134 -9.29 26.14 -4.88
CA ALA A 134 -10.36 26.04 -3.88
C ALA A 134 -10.92 24.62 -3.73
N PHE A 135 -10.80 23.78 -4.76
CA PHE A 135 -11.14 22.36 -4.66
C PHE A 135 -10.26 21.64 -3.64
N PHE A 136 -8.96 21.94 -3.62
CA PHE A 136 -7.99 21.29 -2.74
C PHE A 136 -8.15 21.69 -1.27
N GLU A 137 -8.90 22.74 -0.99
CA GLU A 137 -9.25 23.19 0.37
C GLU A 137 -10.57 22.58 0.89
N THR A 138 -11.30 21.82 0.07
CA THR A 138 -12.55 21.20 0.47
C THR A 138 -12.32 20.03 1.43
N ASN A 139 -13.26 19.81 2.35
CA ASN A 139 -13.23 18.62 3.21
C ASN A 139 -13.29 17.33 2.39
N PHE A 140 -13.97 17.36 1.23
CA PHE A 140 -13.96 16.24 0.30
C PHE A 140 -12.55 15.86 -0.12
N TRP A 141 -11.75 16.81 -0.64
CA TRP A 141 -10.40 16.54 -1.07
C TRP A 141 -9.48 16.14 0.10
N ARG A 142 -9.57 16.83 1.23
CA ARG A 142 -8.81 16.49 2.45
C ARG A 142 -9.01 15.04 2.87
N MET A 143 -10.26 14.55 2.85
CA MET A 143 -10.58 13.15 3.14
C MET A 143 -10.18 12.21 2.01
N TRP A 144 -10.42 12.59 0.76
CA TRP A 144 -10.09 11.75 -0.40
C TRP A 144 -8.59 11.51 -0.51
N ARG A 145 -7.78 12.57 -0.42
CA ARG A 145 -6.33 12.46 -0.53
C ARG A 145 -5.72 11.58 0.55
N THR A 146 -6.18 11.67 1.79
CA THR A 146 -5.66 10.84 2.89
C THR A 146 -6.18 9.41 2.83
N THR A 147 -7.43 9.20 2.41
CA THR A 147 -8.01 7.86 2.26
C THR A 147 -7.31 7.05 1.17
N PHE A 148 -7.04 7.67 0.02
CA PHE A 148 -6.50 6.99 -1.17
C PHE A 148 -5.05 7.40 -1.51
N ALA A 149 -4.40 8.19 -0.68
CA ALA A 149 -3.01 8.61 -0.83
C ALA A 149 -2.72 9.52 -2.05
N PHE A 150 -3.71 10.29 -2.52
CA PHE A 150 -3.52 11.21 -3.63
C PHE A 150 -2.85 12.52 -3.22
N GLN A 151 -2.06 13.07 -4.13
CA GLN A 151 -1.54 14.43 -4.09
C GLN A 151 -1.96 15.18 -5.36
N LYS A 152 -2.06 16.50 -5.30
CA LYS A 152 -2.54 17.31 -6.41
C LYS A 152 -1.68 17.22 -7.69
N TRP A 153 -0.42 16.86 -7.56
CA TRP A 153 0.51 16.62 -8.67
C TRP A 153 0.47 15.22 -9.26
N HIS A 154 -0.31 14.29 -8.70
CA HIS A 154 -0.46 12.95 -9.23
C HIS A 154 -1.30 12.91 -10.52
N SER A 155 -1.31 11.76 -11.16
CA SER A 155 -2.01 11.51 -12.42
C SER A 155 -3.52 11.73 -12.30
N ALA A 156 -4.07 12.59 -13.17
CA ALA A 156 -5.51 12.78 -13.29
C ALA A 156 -6.22 11.54 -13.88
N ALA A 157 -5.53 10.72 -14.67
CA ALA A 157 -6.08 9.45 -15.17
C ALA A 157 -6.31 8.46 -14.02
N GLU A 158 -5.35 8.35 -13.08
CA GLU A 158 -5.52 7.51 -11.89
C GLU A 158 -6.65 8.02 -10.98
N LEU A 159 -6.76 9.34 -10.77
CA LEU A 159 -7.88 9.91 -10.01
C LEU A 159 -9.23 9.61 -10.66
N ARG A 160 -9.32 9.69 -12.01
CA ARG A 160 -10.54 9.34 -12.75
C ARG A 160 -10.94 7.88 -12.51
N ARG A 161 -9.98 6.93 -12.59
CA ARG A 161 -10.22 5.51 -12.31
C ARG A 161 -10.76 5.31 -10.89
N TYR A 162 -10.17 6.00 -9.91
CA TYR A 162 -10.61 5.95 -8.52
C TYR A 162 -12.02 6.51 -8.31
N PHE A 163 -12.36 7.63 -8.94
CA PHE A 163 -13.72 8.16 -8.88
C PHE A 163 -14.75 7.19 -9.46
N LEU A 164 -14.42 6.52 -10.55
CA LEU A 164 -15.30 5.53 -11.17
C LEU A 164 -15.43 4.26 -10.30
N ARG A 165 -14.31 3.76 -9.76
CA ARG A 165 -14.30 2.53 -8.97
C ARG A 165 -14.95 2.69 -7.60
N PHE A 166 -14.78 3.83 -6.96
CA PHE A 166 -15.25 4.09 -5.60
C PHE A 166 -16.38 5.13 -5.54
N ILE A 167 -17.19 5.24 -6.59
CA ILE A 167 -18.31 6.19 -6.64
C ILE A 167 -19.32 5.97 -5.51
N GLN A 168 -19.51 4.73 -5.07
CA GLN A 168 -20.38 4.37 -3.95
C GLN A 168 -19.87 4.89 -2.60
N GLU A 169 -18.55 5.20 -2.50
CA GLU A 169 -17.96 5.76 -1.27
C GLU A 169 -18.15 7.27 -1.16
N LEU A 170 -18.49 7.99 -2.23
CA LEU A 170 -18.64 9.44 -2.20
C LEU A 170 -19.65 9.93 -1.15
N PRO A 171 -20.85 9.33 -1.00
CA PRO A 171 -21.81 9.75 0.02
C PRO A 171 -21.39 9.42 1.46
N ARG A 172 -20.51 8.44 1.65
CA ARG A 172 -20.09 7.92 2.95
C ARG A 172 -18.60 8.09 3.25
N ILE A 173 -17.89 8.93 2.46
CA ILE A 173 -16.44 9.18 2.64
C ILE A 173 -16.10 9.73 4.03
N HIS A 174 -17.03 10.46 4.66
CA HIS A 174 -16.85 11.03 5.99
C HIS A 174 -16.90 10.00 7.11
N THR A 175 -17.60 8.87 6.93
CA THR A 175 -17.65 7.77 7.90
C THR A 175 -16.86 6.54 7.48
N LEU A 176 -16.59 6.36 6.19
CA LEU A 176 -16.06 5.15 5.56
C LEU A 176 -16.84 3.86 5.93
N ALA A 177 -18.16 3.97 6.15
CA ALA A 177 -19.00 2.86 6.63
C ALA A 177 -19.05 1.63 5.69
N GLY A 178 -18.63 1.78 4.42
CA GLY A 178 -18.50 0.66 3.46
C GLY A 178 -17.20 -0.10 3.56
N VAL A 179 -16.18 0.47 4.23
CA VAL A 179 -14.84 -0.12 4.30
C VAL A 179 -14.84 -1.32 5.23
N LYS A 180 -14.23 -2.40 4.76
CA LYS A 180 -13.93 -3.62 5.53
C LYS A 180 -12.47 -3.61 5.97
N ARG A 181 -12.23 -4.19 7.14
CA ARG A 181 -10.89 -4.34 7.71
C ARG A 181 -10.65 -5.78 8.09
N THR A 182 -9.40 -6.18 8.15
CA THR A 182 -8.98 -7.48 8.66
C THR A 182 -8.90 -7.44 10.19
N LYS A 183 -8.98 -8.62 10.82
CA LYS A 183 -8.87 -8.77 12.27
C LYS A 183 -7.53 -8.27 12.79
N TYR A 184 -6.46 -8.72 12.18
CA TYR A 184 -5.08 -8.27 12.39
C TYR A 184 -4.63 -7.38 11.22
N ASN A 185 -3.37 -6.99 11.18
CA ASN A 185 -2.77 -6.37 10.01
C ASN A 185 -2.89 -7.28 8.77
N GLN A 186 -2.63 -6.73 7.58
CA GLN A 186 -2.82 -7.46 6.32
C GLN A 186 -1.86 -8.65 6.15
N TYR A 187 -0.67 -8.60 6.75
CA TYR A 187 0.26 -9.72 6.69
C TYR A 187 -0.30 -10.93 7.45
N ASP A 188 -0.66 -10.76 8.71
CA ASP A 188 -1.16 -11.84 9.57
C ASP A 188 -2.51 -12.37 9.09
N SER A 189 -3.39 -11.47 8.60
CA SER A 189 -4.73 -11.88 8.19
C SER A 189 -4.82 -12.44 6.78
N MET A 190 -3.86 -12.15 5.89
CA MET A 190 -3.97 -12.50 4.46
C MET A 190 -2.71 -13.19 3.93
N ILE A 191 -1.54 -12.58 4.08
CA ILE A 191 -0.30 -13.09 3.47
C ILE A 191 0.19 -14.36 4.15
N LEU A 192 0.29 -14.35 5.46
CA LEU A 192 0.75 -15.51 6.23
C LEU A 192 -0.14 -16.74 6.07
N PRO A 193 -1.50 -16.63 6.13
CA PRO A 193 -2.38 -17.74 5.80
C PRO A 193 -2.17 -18.29 4.39
N LEU A 194 -2.05 -17.40 3.39
CA LEU A 194 -1.80 -17.79 1.99
C LEU A 194 -0.46 -18.52 1.84
N GLN A 195 0.61 -17.99 2.43
CA GLN A 195 1.94 -18.61 2.41
C GLN A 195 1.93 -19.98 3.08
N ARG A 196 1.30 -20.10 4.26
CA ARG A 196 1.17 -21.39 4.96
C ARG A 196 0.41 -22.40 4.12
N TRP A 197 -0.68 -21.98 3.49
CA TRP A 197 -1.44 -22.85 2.61
C TRP A 197 -0.61 -23.33 1.42
N LEU A 198 0.12 -22.44 0.76
CA LEU A 198 1.00 -22.77 -0.38
C LEU A 198 2.07 -23.80 0.02
N VAL A 199 2.76 -23.56 1.13
CA VAL A 199 3.78 -24.49 1.66
C VAL A 199 3.17 -25.83 2.01
N ALA A 200 2.00 -25.86 2.64
CA ALA A 200 1.29 -27.10 2.98
C ALA A 200 0.85 -27.89 1.74
N GLN A 201 0.61 -27.21 0.59
CA GLN A 201 0.35 -27.89 -0.69
C GLN A 201 1.63 -28.42 -1.35
N GLY A 202 2.82 -28.02 -0.88
CA GLY A 202 4.12 -28.45 -1.42
C GLY A 202 4.75 -27.47 -2.42
N VAL A 203 4.34 -26.20 -2.41
CA VAL A 203 5.02 -25.12 -3.17
C VAL A 203 6.39 -24.88 -2.56
N ASP A 204 7.40 -24.72 -3.42
CA ASP A 204 8.78 -24.38 -3.03
C ASP A 204 8.93 -22.86 -2.96
N VAL A 205 9.01 -22.34 -1.73
CA VAL A 205 9.20 -20.89 -1.46
C VAL A 205 10.62 -20.67 -0.98
N ARG A 206 11.38 -19.86 -1.72
CA ARG A 206 12.81 -19.57 -1.48
C ARG A 206 13.01 -18.10 -1.18
N PHE A 207 13.40 -17.79 0.04
CA PHE A 207 13.79 -16.45 0.48
C PHE A 207 15.27 -16.16 0.20
N GLY A 208 15.63 -14.89 0.09
CA GLY A 208 16.98 -14.45 -0.25
C GLY A 208 17.38 -14.78 -1.69
N HIS A 209 16.39 -15.06 -2.55
CA HIS A 209 16.59 -15.40 -3.96
C HIS A 209 15.96 -14.33 -4.83
N TYR A 210 16.75 -13.59 -5.60
CA TYR A 210 16.19 -12.59 -6.49
C TYR A 210 16.64 -12.75 -7.94
N VAL A 211 15.70 -12.57 -8.85
CA VAL A 211 15.97 -12.60 -10.28
C VAL A 211 16.58 -11.27 -10.70
N THR A 212 17.77 -11.33 -11.29
CA THR A 212 18.51 -10.15 -11.76
C THR A 212 18.28 -9.86 -13.24
N ASP A 213 17.96 -10.89 -14.02
CA ASP A 213 17.74 -10.79 -15.47
C ASP A 213 16.97 -12.01 -15.99
N ALA A 214 16.46 -11.91 -17.22
CA ALA A 214 15.89 -13.03 -17.96
C ALA A 214 16.21 -12.91 -19.46
N ASP A 215 16.50 -14.03 -20.12
CA ASP A 215 16.65 -14.09 -21.58
C ASP A 215 15.31 -14.41 -22.26
N PHE A 216 15.04 -13.73 -23.37
CA PHE A 216 13.87 -13.94 -24.21
C PHE A 216 14.29 -14.33 -25.62
N ILE A 217 13.57 -15.28 -26.20
CA ILE A 217 13.72 -15.71 -27.58
C ILE A 217 12.47 -15.30 -28.34
N THR A 218 12.64 -14.64 -29.48
CA THR A 218 11.53 -14.27 -30.37
C THR A 218 11.62 -15.11 -31.65
N ASN A 219 10.52 -15.79 -31.99
CA ASN A 219 10.39 -16.45 -33.26
C ASN A 219 10.21 -15.39 -34.36
N ALA A 220 11.12 -15.38 -35.34
CA ALA A 220 11.13 -14.35 -36.38
C ALA A 220 9.90 -14.42 -37.31
N GLU A 221 9.29 -15.60 -37.48
CA GLU A 221 8.15 -15.82 -38.36
C GLU A 221 6.81 -15.53 -37.68
N THR A 222 6.62 -16.08 -36.46
CA THR A 222 5.34 -15.97 -35.73
C THR A 222 5.28 -14.77 -34.77
N GLN A 223 6.43 -14.14 -34.51
CA GLN A 223 6.58 -13.08 -33.46
C GLN A 223 6.26 -13.57 -32.05
N GLU A 224 6.16 -14.87 -31.84
CA GLU A 224 6.02 -15.47 -30.51
C GLU A 224 7.29 -15.28 -29.68
N ARG A 225 7.10 -14.97 -28.40
CA ARG A 225 8.18 -14.70 -27.46
C ARG A 225 8.16 -15.68 -26.29
N TYR A 226 9.32 -16.19 -25.95
CA TYR A 226 9.52 -17.16 -24.87
C TYR A 226 10.61 -16.67 -23.92
N ALA A 227 10.33 -16.66 -22.62
CA ALA A 227 11.40 -16.60 -21.62
C ALA A 227 12.14 -17.94 -21.63
N SER A 228 13.46 -17.90 -21.80
CA SER A 228 14.30 -19.08 -21.98
C SER A 228 15.24 -19.36 -20.82
N ARG A 229 15.58 -18.34 -20.04
CA ARG A 229 16.51 -18.46 -18.90
C ARG A 229 16.26 -17.36 -17.91
N LEU A 230 16.40 -17.68 -16.63
CA LEU A 230 16.45 -16.72 -15.52
C LEU A 230 17.84 -16.69 -14.93
N TYR A 231 18.29 -15.51 -14.53
CA TYR A 231 19.50 -15.29 -13.76
C TYR A 231 19.10 -14.95 -12.32
N VAL A 232 19.53 -15.76 -11.38
CA VAL A 232 19.12 -15.67 -9.98
C VAL A 232 20.35 -15.47 -9.10
N GLN A 233 20.30 -14.44 -8.26
CA GLN A 233 21.26 -14.24 -7.19
C GLN A 233 20.77 -14.96 -5.94
N LEU A 234 21.67 -15.64 -5.27
CA LEU A 234 21.45 -16.39 -4.05
C LEU A 234 22.18 -15.70 -2.89
N PRO A 235 21.88 -16.05 -1.64
CA PRO A 235 22.70 -15.60 -0.50
C PRO A 235 24.19 -15.93 -0.67
N GLU A 236 24.51 -17.07 -1.29
CA GLU A 236 25.87 -17.52 -1.58
C GLU A 236 26.01 -17.87 -3.07
N GLY A 237 26.35 -16.88 -3.90
CA GLY A 237 26.61 -17.09 -5.33
C GLY A 237 25.43 -16.77 -6.24
N SER A 238 25.39 -17.36 -7.42
CA SER A 238 24.34 -17.15 -8.42
C SER A 238 24.05 -18.45 -9.17
N GLU A 239 22.85 -18.58 -9.70
CA GLU A 239 22.45 -19.70 -10.56
C GLU A 239 21.75 -19.21 -11.83
N GLN A 240 21.68 -20.11 -12.82
CA GLN A 240 20.89 -19.92 -14.02
C GLN A 240 19.83 -21.01 -14.11
N ILE A 241 18.58 -20.60 -14.27
CA ILE A 241 17.46 -21.52 -14.44
C ILE A 241 17.08 -21.51 -15.93
N ASN A 242 17.34 -22.61 -16.64
CA ASN A 242 16.91 -22.76 -18.03
C ASN A 242 15.44 -23.18 -18.07
N LEU A 243 14.62 -22.42 -18.79
CA LEU A 243 13.19 -22.69 -18.98
C LEU A 243 12.97 -23.54 -20.22
N LYS A 244 12.11 -24.53 -20.09
CA LYS A 244 11.61 -25.36 -21.20
C LYS A 244 10.37 -24.71 -21.79
N ALA A 245 9.94 -25.16 -22.97
CA ALA A 245 8.78 -24.59 -23.66
C ALA A 245 7.46 -24.62 -22.83
N ASN A 246 7.34 -25.55 -21.89
CA ASN A 246 6.14 -25.70 -21.04
C ASN A 246 6.33 -25.10 -19.63
N ASP A 247 7.47 -24.50 -19.35
CA ASP A 247 7.69 -23.80 -18.08
C ASP A 247 7.15 -22.39 -18.21
N LEU A 248 6.53 -21.88 -17.16
CA LEU A 248 6.01 -20.51 -17.07
C LEU A 248 6.87 -19.68 -16.15
N ALA A 249 7.20 -18.46 -16.55
CA ALA A 249 7.88 -17.48 -15.72
C ALA A 249 6.96 -16.27 -15.48
N ILE A 250 6.74 -15.92 -14.22
CA ILE A 250 5.92 -14.79 -13.84
C ILE A 250 6.78 -13.82 -13.04
N PHE A 251 6.89 -12.58 -13.52
CA PHE A 251 7.76 -11.55 -12.94
C PHE A 251 6.92 -10.49 -12.24
N THR A 252 7.19 -10.25 -10.97
CA THR A 252 6.63 -9.09 -10.25
C THR A 252 7.52 -7.87 -10.50
N LEU A 253 6.94 -6.79 -11.03
CA LEU A 253 7.66 -5.59 -11.44
C LEU A 253 7.45 -4.43 -10.48
N GLY A 254 8.55 -3.85 -9.99
CA GLY A 254 8.55 -2.69 -9.10
C GLY A 254 7.92 -2.98 -7.74
N SER A 255 8.18 -2.11 -6.77
CA SER A 255 7.53 -2.14 -5.46
C SER A 255 7.47 -0.75 -4.86
N ILE A 256 6.32 -0.38 -4.30
CA ILE A 256 6.14 0.89 -3.59
C ILE A 256 6.87 0.93 -2.24
N THR A 257 7.24 -0.23 -1.72
CA THR A 257 7.96 -0.38 -0.45
C THR A 257 9.44 -0.77 -0.64
N ALA A 258 9.92 -0.86 -1.89
CA ALA A 258 11.34 -1.00 -2.16
C ALA A 258 12.13 0.14 -1.52
N ASP A 259 13.36 -0.13 -1.13
CA ASP A 259 14.28 0.82 -0.51
C ASP A 259 13.75 1.47 0.78
N SER A 260 12.75 0.89 1.44
CA SER A 260 12.29 1.37 2.74
C SER A 260 13.41 1.24 3.78
N ARG A 261 13.54 2.29 4.61
CA ARG A 261 14.47 2.28 5.75
C ARG A 261 13.74 2.66 7.02
N TYR A 262 14.17 2.06 8.11
CA TYR A 262 13.52 2.23 9.40
C TYR A 262 14.34 3.13 10.32
N GLY A 263 13.63 3.89 11.14
CA GLY A 263 14.16 4.62 12.28
C GLY A 263 13.46 4.17 13.56
N GLY A 264 13.81 4.79 14.67
CA GLY A 264 13.31 4.45 15.99
C GLY A 264 13.16 5.67 16.88
N ASN A 265 13.02 5.43 18.19
CA ASN A 265 12.85 6.50 19.17
C ASN A 265 13.91 7.63 19.05
N HIS A 266 15.14 7.27 18.72
CA HIS A 266 16.27 8.20 18.68
C HIS A 266 16.95 8.27 17.31
N ASP A 267 16.46 7.51 16.33
CA ASP A 267 17.06 7.38 15.01
C ASP A 267 16.11 7.89 13.93
N VAL A 268 16.67 8.66 13.00
CA VAL A 268 15.97 9.16 11.80
C VAL A 268 16.11 8.13 10.68
N PRO A 269 15.01 7.75 10.00
CA PRO A 269 15.09 6.82 8.88
C PRO A 269 15.77 7.49 7.66
N THR A 270 16.69 6.79 7.02
CA THR A 270 17.39 7.31 5.84
C THR A 270 16.52 7.26 4.59
N LEU A 271 16.44 8.35 3.83
CA LEU A 271 15.84 8.36 2.51
C LEU A 271 16.81 7.84 1.44
N ILE A 272 16.53 6.69 0.86
CA ILE A 272 17.27 6.14 -0.27
C ILE A 272 16.81 6.80 -1.57
N ARG A 273 17.73 7.30 -2.38
CA ARG A 273 17.45 7.98 -3.66
C ARG A 273 18.04 7.24 -4.88
N HIS A 274 18.77 6.19 -4.63
CA HIS A 274 19.40 5.33 -5.65
C HIS A 274 19.00 3.88 -5.32
N ARG A 275 18.37 3.23 -6.21
CA ARG A 275 17.79 1.91 -6.05
C ARG A 275 18.81 0.90 -5.52
N GLU A 276 18.56 0.41 -4.31
CA GLU A 276 19.39 -0.61 -3.64
C GLU A 276 18.69 -1.98 -3.71
N ASP A 277 17.36 -2.03 -3.52
CA ASP A 277 16.55 -3.23 -3.65
C ASP A 277 16.25 -3.54 -5.14
N HIS A 278 15.98 -4.80 -5.47
CA HIS A 278 16.07 -5.29 -6.85
C HIS A 278 14.75 -5.27 -7.63
N GLY A 279 13.63 -4.99 -7.02
CA GLY A 279 12.34 -4.93 -7.71
C GLY A 279 12.31 -3.93 -8.89
N TRP A 280 12.96 -2.76 -8.73
CA TRP A 280 13.08 -1.76 -9.79
C TRP A 280 14.20 -2.09 -10.78
N THR A 281 15.35 -2.58 -10.31
CA THR A 281 16.51 -2.89 -11.18
C THR A 281 16.21 -4.06 -12.10
N LEU A 282 15.47 -5.08 -11.66
CA LEU A 282 14.99 -6.15 -12.52
C LEU A 282 14.11 -5.57 -13.64
N TRP A 283 13.14 -4.72 -13.31
CA TRP A 283 12.27 -4.13 -14.33
C TRP A 283 13.06 -3.25 -15.31
N GLU A 284 14.04 -2.46 -14.85
CA GLU A 284 14.94 -1.70 -15.74
C GLU A 284 15.66 -2.60 -16.73
N THR A 285 16.19 -3.71 -16.24
CA THR A 285 16.92 -4.70 -17.07
C THR A 285 15.98 -5.31 -18.12
N LEU A 286 14.79 -5.73 -17.71
CA LEU A 286 13.80 -6.31 -18.63
C LEU A 286 13.28 -5.27 -19.65
N ALA A 287 13.03 -4.03 -19.23
CA ALA A 287 12.55 -2.97 -20.11
C ALA A 287 13.53 -2.59 -21.23
N GLN A 288 14.81 -2.89 -21.08
CA GLN A 288 15.81 -2.72 -22.16
C GLN A 288 15.69 -3.77 -23.27
N LYS A 289 15.02 -4.90 -23.02
CA LYS A 289 14.94 -6.02 -23.96
C LYS A 289 13.80 -5.87 -24.95
N ALA A 290 12.72 -5.14 -24.59
CA ALA A 290 11.62 -4.89 -25.51
C ALA A 290 10.88 -3.59 -25.12
N PRO A 291 10.44 -2.80 -26.12
CA PRO A 291 9.80 -1.49 -25.88
C PRO A 291 8.44 -1.58 -25.18
N ASP A 292 7.76 -2.72 -25.25
CA ASP A 292 6.47 -3.00 -24.62
C ASP A 292 6.60 -3.58 -23.19
N PHE A 293 7.83 -3.71 -22.65
CA PHE A 293 8.08 -4.09 -21.28
C PHE A 293 8.03 -2.89 -20.29
N GLY A 294 7.54 -1.75 -20.79
CA GLY A 294 7.25 -0.57 -19.99
C GLY A 294 8.44 0.36 -19.76
N ARG A 295 8.22 1.35 -18.89
CA ARG A 295 9.21 2.40 -18.58
C ARG A 295 9.29 2.66 -17.06
N PRO A 296 10.05 1.87 -16.32
CA PRO A 296 10.11 1.95 -14.86
C PRO A 296 10.53 3.33 -14.33
N MET A 297 11.39 4.07 -15.06
CA MET A 297 11.83 5.41 -14.69
C MET A 297 10.67 6.42 -14.54
N THR A 298 9.55 6.22 -15.25
CA THR A 298 8.35 7.04 -15.08
C THR A 298 7.86 7.02 -13.62
N PHE A 299 8.05 5.90 -12.93
CA PHE A 299 7.50 5.66 -11.60
C PHE A 299 8.50 5.92 -10.48
N TYR A 300 9.73 5.44 -10.59
CA TYR A 300 10.73 5.64 -9.53
C TYR A 300 11.55 6.92 -9.70
N GLY A 301 11.51 7.58 -10.86
CA GLY A 301 12.44 8.66 -11.21
C GLY A 301 12.29 9.95 -10.41
N ASN A 302 11.16 10.18 -9.76
CA ASN A 302 10.91 11.37 -8.97
C ASN A 302 10.54 11.05 -7.51
N VAL A 303 11.55 10.68 -6.72
CA VAL A 303 11.39 10.33 -5.31
C VAL A 303 10.69 11.44 -4.51
N ASP A 304 10.97 12.71 -4.81
CA ASP A 304 10.41 13.84 -4.04
C ASP A 304 8.89 13.99 -4.20
N GLU A 305 8.31 13.51 -5.30
CA GLU A 305 6.85 13.49 -5.49
C GLU A 305 6.17 12.26 -4.87
N HIS A 306 6.93 11.20 -4.55
CA HIS A 306 6.37 9.89 -4.20
C HIS A 306 6.71 9.39 -2.81
N LYS A 307 7.70 10.00 -2.16
CA LYS A 307 8.13 9.59 -0.81
C LYS A 307 7.09 9.90 0.25
N TRP A 308 6.99 9.00 1.22
CA TRP A 308 6.30 9.25 2.49
C TRP A 308 7.15 8.77 3.65
N GLU A 309 6.73 9.23 4.83
CA GLU A 309 7.18 8.65 6.09
C GLU A 309 5.97 8.23 6.90
N SER A 310 5.98 6.98 7.35
CA SER A 310 4.99 6.45 8.26
C SER A 310 5.63 6.08 9.59
N PHE A 311 4.79 5.89 10.61
CA PHE A 311 5.24 5.44 11.92
C PHE A 311 4.23 4.48 12.54
N THR A 312 4.75 3.52 13.30
CA THR A 312 3.97 2.61 14.14
C THR A 312 4.35 2.87 15.59
N LEU A 313 3.36 3.13 16.43
CA LEU A 313 3.54 3.23 17.87
C LEU A 313 3.26 1.86 18.49
N THR A 314 4.15 1.42 19.39
CA THR A 314 3.94 0.28 20.27
C THR A 314 3.87 0.82 21.71
N MET A 315 2.68 0.86 22.26
CA MET A 315 2.38 1.45 23.56
C MET A 315 2.35 0.35 24.64
N LYS A 316 2.99 0.60 25.77
CA LYS A 316 3.09 -0.33 26.92
C LYS A 316 1.92 -0.21 27.90
N ASP A 317 1.00 0.69 27.62
CA ASP A 317 -0.27 0.86 28.32
C ASP A 317 -1.32 1.50 27.41
N ASP A 318 -2.54 1.62 27.88
CA ASP A 318 -3.68 2.13 27.10
C ASP A 318 -4.00 3.63 27.35
N VAL A 319 -3.12 4.37 28.01
CA VAL A 319 -3.37 5.78 28.39
C VAL A 319 -3.62 6.65 27.15
N LEU A 320 -2.72 6.61 26.16
CA LEU A 320 -2.90 7.36 24.92
C LEU A 320 -4.13 6.88 24.14
N LEU A 321 -4.33 5.58 24.06
CA LEU A 321 -5.45 4.98 23.35
C LEU A 321 -6.79 5.46 23.92
N LYS A 322 -6.97 5.40 25.25
CA LYS A 322 -8.18 5.89 25.93
C LYS A 322 -8.43 7.37 25.68
N ARG A 323 -7.39 8.19 25.76
CA ARG A 323 -7.52 9.64 25.49
C ARG A 323 -7.96 9.91 24.05
N ILE A 324 -7.44 9.16 23.06
CA ILE A 324 -7.88 9.27 21.66
C ILE A 324 -9.34 8.86 21.51
N ILE A 325 -9.77 7.76 22.13
CA ILE A 325 -11.15 7.30 22.11
C ILE A 325 -12.09 8.37 22.72
N ASP A 326 -11.76 8.85 23.91
CA ASP A 326 -12.56 9.86 24.62
C ASP A 326 -12.68 11.16 23.82
N TYR A 327 -11.61 11.58 23.14
CA TYR A 327 -11.58 12.79 22.33
C TYR A 327 -12.35 12.64 21.02
N THR A 328 -12.20 11.52 20.34
CA THR A 328 -12.69 11.35 18.95
C THR A 328 -13.98 10.56 18.84
N GLY A 329 -14.34 9.78 19.86
CA GLY A 329 -15.41 8.78 19.78
C GLY A 329 -15.14 7.63 18.82
N ASN A 330 -13.92 7.48 18.34
CA ASN A 330 -13.52 6.38 17.45
C ASN A 330 -12.98 5.23 18.28
N GLU A 331 -13.73 4.15 18.41
CA GLU A 331 -13.27 2.91 19.02
C GLU A 331 -12.20 2.22 18.13
N PRO A 332 -11.27 1.45 18.70
CA PRO A 332 -10.26 0.74 17.92
C PRO A 332 -10.88 -0.13 16.82
N GLY A 333 -10.39 0.04 15.58
CA GLY A 333 -10.87 -0.68 14.41
C GLY A 333 -12.14 -0.13 13.78
N THR A 334 -12.88 0.75 14.44
CA THR A 334 -14.11 1.35 13.89
C THR A 334 -13.87 2.67 13.17
N GLY A 335 -12.81 3.39 13.50
CA GLY A 335 -12.47 4.68 12.94
C GLY A 335 -11.81 4.59 11.56
N ALA A 336 -11.58 5.75 10.98
CA ALA A 336 -10.80 5.93 9.77
C ALA A 336 -9.60 6.82 10.09
N LEU A 337 -8.85 7.21 9.06
CA LEU A 337 -7.78 8.19 9.19
C LEU A 337 -8.33 9.49 9.78
N MET A 338 -7.75 9.92 10.89
CA MET A 338 -7.91 11.22 11.50
C MET A 338 -6.75 12.08 11.03
N THR A 339 -7.04 13.21 10.40
CA THR A 339 -6.06 14.06 9.75
C THR A 339 -6.07 15.46 10.35
N TRP A 340 -4.91 15.92 10.81
CA TRP A 340 -4.66 17.34 11.16
C TRP A 340 -4.33 18.06 9.85
N TYR A 341 -5.39 18.57 9.20
CA TYR A 341 -5.29 19.06 7.83
C TYR A 341 -4.56 20.39 7.69
N GLU A 342 -4.35 21.11 8.80
CA GLU A 342 -3.57 22.35 8.87
C GLU A 342 -2.15 22.11 9.40
N SER A 343 -1.82 20.90 9.85
CA SER A 343 -0.48 20.63 10.38
C SER A 343 0.58 20.72 9.28
N GLY A 344 1.76 21.24 9.62
CA GLY A 344 2.87 21.38 8.70
C GLY A 344 3.27 20.07 8.02
N TRP A 345 3.20 18.96 8.74
CA TRP A 345 3.49 17.62 8.20
C TRP A 345 2.27 16.94 7.54
N HIS A 346 1.09 17.54 7.65
CA HIS A 346 -0.17 16.94 7.22
C HIS A 346 -0.36 15.54 7.81
N LEU A 347 -0.26 15.47 9.15
CA LEU A 347 -0.29 14.25 9.93
C LEU A 347 -1.65 13.54 9.85
N SER A 348 -1.60 12.23 9.75
CA SER A 348 -2.77 11.36 9.82
C SER A 348 -2.46 10.15 10.68
N ILE A 349 -3.42 9.73 11.51
CA ILE A 349 -3.34 8.49 12.27
C ILE A 349 -4.60 7.64 12.11
N VAL A 350 -4.46 6.36 12.37
CA VAL A 350 -5.57 5.42 12.53
C VAL A 350 -5.30 4.51 13.71
N VAL A 351 -6.34 4.26 14.51
CA VAL A 351 -6.31 3.28 15.59
C VAL A 351 -6.94 1.98 15.07
N PRO A 352 -6.12 0.97 14.76
CA PRO A 352 -6.62 -0.32 14.31
C PRO A 352 -7.30 -1.08 15.45
N ALA A 353 -8.01 -2.17 15.15
CA ALA A 353 -8.45 -3.12 16.16
C ALA A 353 -7.24 -3.68 16.92
N GLN A 354 -7.45 -3.96 18.19
CA GLN A 354 -6.39 -4.50 19.06
C GLN A 354 -6.67 -5.97 19.40
N PRO A 355 -5.65 -6.83 19.46
CA PRO A 355 -4.28 -6.58 19.01
C PRO A 355 -4.19 -6.43 17.49
N HIS A 356 -3.30 -5.55 16.99
CA HIS A 356 -3.13 -5.35 15.53
C HIS A 356 -2.19 -6.38 14.89
N PHE A 357 -1.32 -6.99 15.68
CA PHE A 357 -0.48 -8.11 15.25
C PHE A 357 -0.87 -9.36 16.02
N ALA A 358 -0.91 -10.50 15.34
CA ALA A 358 -1.36 -11.77 15.94
C ALA A 358 -0.44 -12.25 17.08
N ASP A 359 0.82 -11.87 17.05
CA ASP A 359 1.84 -12.18 18.05
C ASP A 359 2.12 -11.05 19.03
N LEU A 360 1.32 -9.97 19.01
CA LEU A 360 1.49 -8.85 19.96
C LEU A 360 1.22 -9.32 21.38
N PRO A 361 2.17 -9.17 22.32
CA PRO A 361 1.97 -9.53 23.71
C PRO A 361 0.78 -8.81 24.35
N GLU A 362 0.11 -9.48 25.27
CA GLU A 362 -0.97 -8.88 26.05
C GLU A 362 -0.48 -7.65 26.82
N GLY A 363 -1.28 -6.59 26.82
CA GLY A 363 -0.94 -5.31 27.47
C GLY A 363 -0.15 -4.35 26.58
N LEU A 364 0.22 -4.77 25.37
CA LEU A 364 0.73 -3.86 24.33
C LEU A 364 -0.38 -3.45 23.36
N TYR A 365 -0.28 -2.21 22.90
CA TYR A 365 -1.23 -1.63 21.95
C TYR A 365 -0.49 -0.98 20.79
N THR A 366 -1.13 -0.88 19.64
CA THR A 366 -0.52 -0.29 18.46
C THR A 366 -1.38 0.80 17.85
N LEU A 367 -0.73 1.79 17.27
CA LEU A 367 -1.32 2.85 16.47
C LEU A 367 -0.42 3.06 15.25
N TRP A 368 -0.99 3.36 14.10
CA TRP A 368 -0.25 3.68 12.90
C TRP A 368 -0.61 5.07 12.40
N GLY A 369 0.40 5.77 11.87
CA GLY A 369 0.23 7.08 11.27
C GLY A 369 1.25 7.39 10.19
N TYR A 370 1.07 8.51 9.51
CA TYR A 370 1.99 9.00 8.48
C TYR A 370 1.86 10.50 8.24
N GLY A 371 2.90 11.09 7.64
CA GLY A 371 2.87 12.45 7.11
C GLY A 371 2.91 12.46 5.58
N PHE A 372 2.14 13.38 4.96
CA PHE A 372 2.22 13.60 3.52
C PHE A 372 3.20 14.69 3.12
N GLN A 373 3.47 15.63 4.02
CA GLN A 373 4.32 16.79 3.75
C GLN A 373 5.60 16.70 4.59
N ILE A 374 6.33 15.59 4.43
CA ILE A 374 7.46 15.24 5.28
C ILE A 374 8.65 16.20 5.19
N ASP A 375 8.73 17.03 4.15
CA ASP A 375 9.76 18.09 4.01
C ASP A 375 9.34 19.44 4.58
N HIS A 376 8.08 19.59 5.02
CA HIS A 376 7.61 20.81 5.64
C HIS A 376 8.00 20.84 7.14
N ILE A 377 8.13 22.05 7.65
CA ILE A 377 8.43 22.28 9.07
C ILE A 377 7.21 21.94 9.93
N GLY A 378 7.41 21.14 10.97
CA GLY A 378 6.38 20.79 11.94
C GLY A 378 5.94 21.99 12.80
N ASP A 379 4.76 21.88 13.39
CA ASP A 379 4.17 22.99 14.15
C ASP A 379 4.82 23.12 15.52
N TYR A 380 5.20 22.03 16.15
CA TYR A 380 5.85 21.98 17.46
C TYR A 380 7.32 21.56 17.35
N ILE A 381 7.61 20.50 16.62
CA ILE A 381 8.96 20.08 16.24
C ILE A 381 9.39 20.91 15.03
N LYS A 382 10.18 21.95 15.25
CA LYS A 382 10.52 22.98 14.25
C LYS A 382 11.55 22.49 13.21
N LYS A 383 11.31 21.30 12.63
CA LYS A 383 12.09 20.71 11.54
C LYS A 383 11.21 19.84 10.62
N PRO A 384 11.69 19.42 9.44
CA PRO A 384 10.99 18.49 8.58
C PRO A 384 10.74 17.15 9.29
N MET A 385 9.62 16.47 8.99
CA MET A 385 9.36 15.12 9.51
C MET A 385 10.47 14.14 9.08
N SER A 386 10.94 14.28 7.84
CA SER A 386 12.04 13.47 7.28
C SER A 386 13.39 13.61 8.01
N GLU A 387 13.51 14.56 8.92
CA GLU A 387 14.68 14.78 9.79
C GLU A 387 14.36 14.55 11.27
N ALA A 388 13.15 14.07 11.56
CA ALA A 388 12.69 13.87 12.93
C ALA A 388 12.90 12.42 13.39
N THR A 389 13.29 12.26 14.64
CA THR A 389 13.34 10.95 15.30
C THR A 389 11.93 10.48 15.68
N GLY A 390 11.76 9.20 16.00
CA GLY A 390 10.46 8.68 16.42
C GLY A 390 9.89 9.41 17.66
N GLN A 391 10.71 9.77 18.65
CA GLN A 391 10.24 10.54 19.81
C GLN A 391 9.80 11.97 19.44
N GLU A 392 10.44 12.60 18.48
CA GLU A 392 10.02 13.90 17.99
C GLU A 392 8.69 13.82 17.21
N ILE A 393 8.52 12.77 16.40
CA ILE A 393 7.23 12.51 15.72
C ILE A 393 6.12 12.25 16.74
N LEU A 394 6.39 11.47 17.78
CA LEU A 394 5.44 11.23 18.85
C LEU A 394 5.12 12.54 19.61
N THR A 395 6.11 13.38 19.88
CA THR A 395 5.92 14.69 20.51
C THR A 395 5.01 15.58 19.66
N GLU A 396 5.28 15.68 18.35
CA GLU A 396 4.43 16.45 17.43
C GLU A 396 3.00 15.93 17.47
N LEU A 397 2.79 14.60 17.39
CA LEU A 397 1.48 13.99 17.44
C LEU A 397 0.71 14.30 18.73
N ILE A 398 1.36 14.14 19.90
CA ILE A 398 0.71 14.39 21.21
C ILE A 398 0.30 15.87 21.35
N LYS A 399 1.12 16.78 20.85
CA LYS A 399 0.80 18.20 20.83
C LYS A 399 -0.30 18.56 19.81
N GLN A 400 -0.32 17.91 18.65
CA GLN A 400 -1.43 18.02 17.70
C GLN A 400 -2.75 17.46 18.25
N LEU A 401 -2.70 16.51 19.16
CA LEU A 401 -3.86 16.02 19.91
C LEU A 401 -4.30 16.96 21.05
N GLY A 402 -3.46 17.90 21.46
CA GLY A 402 -3.71 18.74 22.63
C GLY A 402 -3.57 18.00 23.98
N PHE A 403 -2.75 16.95 24.04
CA PHE A 403 -2.58 16.06 25.20
C PHE A 403 -1.26 16.30 25.95
N ASP A 404 -0.86 17.58 26.12
CA ASP A 404 0.38 17.97 26.76
C ASP A 404 0.53 17.39 28.18
N ASP A 405 -0.58 17.20 28.89
CA ASP A 405 -0.62 16.67 30.25
C ASP A 405 -0.12 15.20 30.39
N ILE A 406 -0.13 14.44 29.31
CA ILE A 406 0.35 13.04 29.29
C ILE A 406 1.64 12.87 28.47
N LEU A 407 2.23 13.93 27.94
CA LEU A 407 3.38 13.85 27.02
C LEU A 407 4.55 13.05 27.60
N ASP A 408 5.02 13.40 28.80
CA ASP A 408 6.16 12.74 29.43
C ASP A 408 5.89 11.25 29.68
N HIS A 409 4.67 10.92 30.10
CA HIS A 409 4.25 9.54 30.31
C HIS A 409 4.29 8.75 28.99
N VAL A 410 3.68 9.29 27.92
CA VAL A 410 3.61 8.63 26.62
C VAL A 410 5.00 8.45 26.01
N LEU A 411 5.89 9.43 26.14
CA LEU A 411 7.28 9.30 25.68
C LEU A 411 8.04 8.20 26.42
N ALA A 412 7.74 7.98 27.71
CA ALA A 412 8.37 6.93 28.51
C ALA A 412 7.80 5.52 28.24
N THR A 413 6.56 5.41 27.78
CA THR A 413 5.84 4.13 27.65
C THR A 413 5.58 3.71 26.19
N THR A 414 6.08 4.46 25.21
CA THR A 414 5.80 4.18 23.80
C THR A 414 7.10 4.03 23.00
N ASP A 415 7.20 2.93 22.28
CA ASP A 415 8.25 2.73 21.28
C ASP A 415 7.70 3.14 19.90
N VAL A 416 8.49 3.88 19.15
CA VAL A 416 8.13 4.39 17.82
C VAL A 416 9.05 3.75 16.79
N THR A 417 8.45 3.10 15.79
CA THR A 417 9.15 2.66 14.59
C THR A 417 8.74 3.54 13.44
N THR A 418 9.67 4.25 12.84
CA THR A 418 9.43 5.06 11.63
C THR A 418 9.84 4.29 10.38
N ALA A 419 9.19 4.58 9.25
CA ALA A 419 9.51 3.96 7.96
C ALA A 419 9.50 5.03 6.87
N MET A 420 10.68 5.30 6.32
CA MET A 420 10.86 6.14 5.14
C MET A 420 10.72 5.31 3.88
N MET A 421 9.78 5.69 3.02
CA MET A 421 9.43 4.95 1.79
C MET A 421 9.59 5.86 0.57
N PRO A 422 10.63 5.65 -0.26
CA PRO A 422 10.91 6.53 -1.41
C PRO A 422 9.82 6.53 -2.49
N TYR A 423 9.11 5.40 -2.63
CA TYR A 423 8.21 5.14 -3.77
C TYR A 423 6.76 4.92 -3.36
N ALA A 424 6.36 5.30 -2.16
CA ALA A 424 5.05 4.94 -1.58
C ALA A 424 3.85 5.32 -2.46
N SER A 425 3.91 6.43 -3.20
CA SER A 425 2.86 6.85 -4.14
C SER A 425 3.29 6.83 -5.62
N ALA A 426 4.40 6.16 -5.96
CA ALA A 426 4.94 6.09 -7.33
C ALA A 426 3.93 5.53 -8.35
N LEU A 427 3.03 4.65 -7.91
CA LEU A 427 1.97 4.11 -8.76
C LEU A 427 0.97 5.17 -9.27
N PHE A 428 0.94 6.37 -8.66
CA PHE A 428 0.15 7.52 -9.12
C PHE A 428 0.94 8.51 -9.99
N ALA A 429 2.16 8.18 -10.39
CA ALA A 429 2.95 9.02 -11.29
C ALA A 429 2.20 9.35 -12.58
N CYS A 430 2.43 10.55 -13.10
CA CYS A 430 1.91 10.99 -14.38
C CYS A 430 2.56 10.15 -15.49
N ARG A 431 1.79 9.30 -16.15
CA ARG A 431 2.27 8.32 -17.12
C ARG A 431 1.60 8.47 -18.49
N LYS A 432 2.21 7.87 -19.51
CA LYS A 432 1.65 7.71 -20.83
C LYS A 432 1.22 6.25 -21.05
N PRO A 433 0.32 5.98 -22.01
CA PRO A 433 0.06 4.61 -22.46
C PRO A 433 1.36 3.90 -22.83
N GLY A 434 1.53 2.66 -22.35
CA GLY A 434 2.74 1.86 -22.56
C GLY A 434 3.86 2.08 -21.54
N ASP A 435 3.74 3.02 -20.62
CA ASP A 435 4.69 3.14 -19.51
C ASP A 435 4.58 1.98 -18.53
N ARG A 436 3.36 1.43 -18.35
CA ARG A 436 3.12 0.13 -17.72
C ARG A 436 3.06 -0.95 -18.78
N PRO A 437 3.75 -2.09 -18.65
CA PRO A 437 3.59 -3.23 -19.52
C PRO A 437 2.23 -3.91 -19.30
N GLN A 438 1.73 -4.58 -20.31
CA GLN A 438 0.57 -5.47 -20.16
C GLN A 438 0.91 -6.65 -19.24
N VAL A 439 -0.10 -7.23 -18.57
CA VAL A 439 0.07 -8.48 -17.80
C VAL A 439 0.65 -9.56 -18.70
N ILE A 440 0.11 -9.71 -19.91
CA ILE A 440 0.65 -10.59 -20.94
C ILE A 440 1.15 -9.73 -22.10
N PRO A 441 2.47 -9.50 -22.22
CA PRO A 441 3.05 -8.75 -23.34
C PRO A 441 2.71 -9.39 -24.69
N GLN A 442 2.62 -8.59 -25.74
CA GLN A 442 2.26 -9.09 -27.06
C GLN A 442 3.19 -10.21 -27.52
N GLY A 443 2.62 -11.34 -27.94
CA GLY A 443 3.36 -12.52 -28.41
C GLY A 443 3.96 -13.38 -27.29
N SER A 444 3.79 -13.02 -26.02
CA SER A 444 4.24 -13.85 -24.90
C SER A 444 3.55 -15.23 -24.91
N GLN A 445 4.33 -16.29 -24.76
CA GLN A 445 3.84 -17.67 -24.74
C GLN A 445 3.98 -18.33 -23.37
N ASN A 446 5.02 -17.98 -22.63
CA ASN A 446 5.36 -18.63 -21.36
C ASN A 446 5.80 -17.66 -20.27
N PHE A 447 5.49 -16.37 -20.40
CA PHE A 447 5.79 -15.42 -19.35
C PHE A 447 4.72 -14.35 -19.22
N ALA A 448 4.58 -13.82 -18.01
CA ALA A 448 3.69 -12.73 -17.68
C ALA A 448 4.35 -11.76 -16.68
N PHE A 449 3.85 -10.53 -16.64
CA PHE A 449 4.23 -9.50 -15.67
C PHE A 449 3.10 -9.28 -14.66
N LEU A 450 3.46 -9.15 -13.40
CA LEU A 450 2.53 -8.90 -12.30
C LEU A 450 2.95 -7.71 -11.44
N GLY A 451 2.13 -7.42 -10.45
CA GLY A 451 2.34 -6.38 -9.46
C GLY A 451 1.54 -5.11 -9.73
N GLN A 452 1.85 -4.05 -9.00
CA GLN A 452 1.10 -2.79 -9.05
C GLN A 452 1.45 -1.92 -10.26
N PHE A 453 2.49 -2.29 -11.01
CA PHE A 453 3.04 -1.51 -12.12
C PHE A 453 2.78 -2.13 -13.50
N VAL A 454 1.96 -3.16 -13.61
CA VAL A 454 1.42 -3.64 -14.88
C VAL A 454 0.16 -2.86 -15.27
N GLU A 455 -0.26 -2.89 -16.53
CA GLU A 455 -1.49 -2.26 -16.99
C GLU A 455 -2.66 -3.24 -16.89
N ILE A 456 -3.70 -2.84 -16.18
CA ILE A 456 -5.02 -3.46 -16.22
C ILE A 456 -6.00 -2.34 -16.55
N GLU A 457 -6.65 -2.43 -17.69
CA GLU A 457 -7.52 -1.40 -18.22
C GLU A 457 -8.68 -1.10 -17.24
N ASP A 458 -8.96 0.18 -17.05
CA ASP A 458 -10.02 0.70 -16.16
C ASP A 458 -9.96 0.23 -14.69
N ASP A 459 -8.88 -0.42 -14.26
CA ASP A 459 -8.70 -0.83 -12.87
C ASP A 459 -7.82 0.13 -12.08
N VAL A 460 -7.88 0.05 -10.76
CA VAL A 460 -7.25 0.97 -9.82
C VAL A 460 -6.06 0.32 -9.13
N VAL A 461 -4.89 0.88 -9.33
CA VAL A 461 -3.65 0.52 -8.63
C VAL A 461 -3.77 0.77 -7.12
N PHE A 462 -2.80 0.35 -6.34
CA PHE A 462 -2.76 0.50 -4.88
C PHE A 462 -3.86 -0.28 -4.13
N THR A 463 -4.61 -1.12 -4.81
CA THR A 463 -5.56 -2.04 -4.19
C THR A 463 -5.03 -3.46 -4.24
N VAL A 464 -5.35 -4.26 -3.23
CA VAL A 464 -5.00 -5.69 -3.22
C VAL A 464 -5.74 -6.43 -4.33
N GLU A 465 -6.96 -5.98 -4.66
CA GLU A 465 -7.76 -6.49 -5.77
C GLU A 465 -6.99 -6.44 -7.10
N TYR A 466 -6.26 -5.33 -7.36
CA TYR A 466 -5.48 -5.17 -8.59
C TYR A 466 -4.43 -6.28 -8.78
N SER A 467 -3.71 -6.59 -7.70
CA SER A 467 -2.67 -7.64 -7.74
C SER A 467 -3.28 -9.03 -7.97
N VAL A 468 -4.40 -9.34 -7.31
CA VAL A 468 -5.10 -10.64 -7.50
C VAL A 468 -5.70 -10.73 -8.91
N ARG A 469 -6.30 -9.65 -9.40
CA ARG A 469 -6.86 -9.59 -10.77
C ARG A 469 -5.76 -9.78 -11.83
N GLY A 470 -4.60 -9.14 -11.66
CA GLY A 470 -3.45 -9.34 -12.55
C GLY A 470 -3.00 -10.79 -12.57
N ALA A 471 -2.94 -11.45 -11.41
CA ALA A 471 -2.60 -12.86 -11.32
C ALA A 471 -3.64 -13.76 -11.99
N MET A 472 -4.93 -13.46 -11.85
CA MET A 472 -5.99 -14.19 -12.56
C MET A 472 -5.90 -14.02 -14.07
N LEU A 473 -5.68 -12.80 -14.58
CA LEU A 473 -5.45 -12.55 -16.01
C LEU A 473 -4.28 -13.40 -16.54
N ALA A 474 -3.15 -13.41 -15.84
CA ALA A 474 -1.98 -14.20 -16.22
C ALA A 474 -2.21 -15.72 -16.27
N ILE A 475 -3.23 -16.23 -15.59
CA ILE A 475 -3.53 -17.67 -15.52
C ILE A 475 -4.64 -18.08 -16.49
N TYR A 476 -5.60 -17.19 -16.79
CA TYR A 476 -6.75 -17.52 -17.62
C TYR A 476 -6.54 -17.17 -19.10
N GLU A 477 -5.64 -16.28 -19.44
CA GLU A 477 -5.25 -15.92 -20.80
C GLU A 477 -3.97 -16.65 -21.25
#